data_a623d6ef424ee7f2013b0a75ada45579
#
_entry.id   a623d6ef424ee7f2013b0a75ada45579
#
_cell.length_a   1.000
_cell.length_b   1.000
_cell.length_c   1.000
_cell.angle_alpha   90.00
_cell.angle_beta   90.00
_cell.angle_gamma   90.00
#
_symmetry.space_group_name_H-M   'P 1'
#
loop_
_entity.id
_entity.type
_entity.pdbx_description
1 polymer ?
#
loop_
_entity_poly.entity_id
_entity_poly.type
_entity_poly.pdbx_seq_one_letter_code
_entity_poly.pdbx_strand_id
1 'polypeptide(L)'
;MALNLSDSDSSDRALTASVRRDLGRKLVLLTGARQAGKTTLARQLMAGFEPAQYLNWDVAADRQLITQQAWSPKARLLVFDEIHKMRDWKTFLKGAWDGRSKGQAMLVTGSARMETFRQRGESLAGRYYTWRLHPFSVRELMETQGVTAAQALARLLERGGFPEPCLTQSAIDADRWRAQYATDLVREDVLDFSRVHEVRTLQLLFDLLRERVGSPLKLSNLAQALHISATTATRYVEILEALYIVFRVTPWHRDVARSLLKEPKIYFLDTGLVKGDAGIKLENAVAAMLLKHCHHRQDAEGKAVTLHTIRDKERNEIDFVLAEGDTVTDLVEVKLSDPVPSAYLHRMAERFAPARAVQVVGELRQPAQHGRVEVASADEWLAGLAA
;
A
#
# COMPACT_ATOMS: atom_id res chain seq x y z
N MET A 1 -25.75 13.77 9.14
CA MET A 1 -25.04 14.75 9.96
C MET A 1 -23.58 14.68 9.50
N ALA A 2 -23.16 15.57 8.62
CA ALA A 2 -21.81 15.56 8.08
C ALA A 2 -20.84 15.88 9.22
N LEU A 3 -19.86 15.01 9.46
CA LEU A 3 -18.74 15.29 10.34
C LEU A 3 -18.01 16.52 9.78
N ASN A 4 -18.20 17.68 10.43
CA ASN A 4 -17.34 18.82 10.30
C ASN A 4 -15.97 18.44 10.89
N LEU A 5 -15.11 17.85 10.06
CA LEU A 5 -13.69 17.89 10.32
C LEU A 5 -13.30 19.35 10.11
N SER A 6 -13.07 20.09 11.19
CA SER A 6 -12.53 21.43 11.15
C SER A 6 -11.22 21.39 10.37
N ASP A 7 -11.14 22.16 9.29
CA ASP A 7 -10.03 22.20 8.31
C ASP A 7 -8.66 22.64 8.86
N SER A 8 -8.48 22.74 10.18
CA SER A 8 -7.31 23.36 10.79
C SER A 8 -6.36 22.47 11.59
N ASP A 9 -6.64 21.14 11.73
CA ASP A 9 -5.82 20.24 12.57
C ASP A 9 -5.46 18.90 11.92
N SER A 10 -5.50 18.77 10.59
CA SER A 10 -5.02 17.56 9.94
C SER A 10 -3.52 17.65 9.75
N SER A 11 -2.77 17.01 10.63
CA SER A 11 -1.33 16.83 10.47
C SER A 11 -1.02 16.11 9.17
N ASP A 12 0.06 16.52 8.53
CA ASP A 12 0.48 16.07 7.20
C ASP A 12 0.77 14.55 7.16
N ARG A 13 0.36 13.87 6.08
CA ARG A 13 0.80 12.50 5.80
C ARG A 13 2.32 12.48 5.55
N ALA A 14 2.98 11.38 5.84
CA ALA A 14 4.44 11.23 5.65
C ALA A 14 4.92 11.63 4.24
N LEU A 15 4.08 11.44 3.23
CA LEU A 15 4.39 11.79 1.83
C LEU A 15 4.28 13.28 1.51
N THR A 16 3.58 14.09 2.31
CA THR A 16 3.17 15.47 1.96
C THR A 16 4.35 16.34 1.55
N ALA A 17 5.41 16.36 2.34
CA ALA A 17 6.59 17.19 2.06
C ALA A 17 7.30 16.78 0.75
N SER A 18 7.43 15.48 0.51
CA SER A 18 8.08 14.94 -0.68
C SER A 18 7.26 15.17 -1.94
N VAL A 19 5.93 14.97 -1.88
CA VAL A 19 5.01 15.28 -2.99
C VAL A 19 5.03 16.77 -3.31
N ARG A 20 5.00 17.65 -2.29
CA ARG A 20 5.08 19.11 -2.47
C ARG A 20 6.37 19.52 -3.17
N ARG A 21 7.50 18.96 -2.78
CA ARG A 21 8.81 19.20 -3.43
C ARG A 21 8.78 18.77 -4.91
N ASP A 22 8.23 17.62 -5.20
CA ASP A 22 8.24 17.04 -6.55
C ASP A 22 7.26 17.75 -7.49
N LEU A 23 6.14 18.29 -6.98
CA LEU A 23 5.20 19.14 -7.73
C LEU A 23 5.88 20.40 -8.30
N GLY A 24 6.94 20.89 -7.68
CA GLY A 24 7.77 21.98 -8.21
C GLY A 24 8.63 21.60 -9.42
N ARG A 25 8.74 20.29 -9.73
CA ARG A 25 9.65 19.77 -10.76
C ARG A 25 8.95 19.03 -11.88
N LYS A 26 7.98 18.20 -11.52
CA LYS A 26 7.27 17.30 -12.46
C LYS A 26 5.80 17.18 -12.09
N LEU A 27 5.01 16.69 -13.03
CA LEU A 27 3.68 16.16 -12.74
C LEU A 27 3.80 15.04 -11.71
N VAL A 28 2.94 15.02 -10.70
CA VAL A 28 2.89 13.94 -9.71
C VAL A 28 1.66 13.06 -9.93
N LEU A 29 1.89 11.77 -10.06
CA LEU A 29 0.85 10.75 -10.04
C LEU A 29 0.75 10.19 -8.61
N LEU A 30 -0.35 10.46 -7.91
CA LEU A 30 -0.65 9.93 -6.58
C LEU A 30 -1.59 8.73 -6.72
N THR A 31 -1.05 7.54 -6.58
CA THR A 31 -1.79 6.27 -6.67
C THR A 31 -2.01 5.64 -5.30
N GLY A 32 -2.78 4.58 -5.23
CA GLY A 32 -3.01 3.83 -3.99
C GLY A 32 -4.44 3.31 -3.87
N ALA A 33 -4.70 2.54 -2.81
CA ALA A 33 -5.99 1.92 -2.56
C ALA A 33 -7.14 2.96 -2.57
N ARG A 34 -8.34 2.52 -2.95
CA ARG A 34 -9.56 3.32 -2.77
C ARG A 34 -9.70 3.65 -1.28
N GLN A 35 -10.17 4.86 -0.97
CA GLN A 35 -10.36 5.35 0.42
C GLN A 35 -9.09 5.47 1.29
N ALA A 36 -7.87 5.36 0.70
CA ALA A 36 -6.61 5.60 1.42
C ALA A 36 -6.34 7.08 1.77
N GLY A 37 -7.20 8.01 1.32
CA GLY A 37 -7.08 9.45 1.62
C GLY A 37 -6.41 10.29 0.52
N LYS A 38 -6.34 9.80 -0.73
CA LYS A 38 -5.71 10.52 -1.86
C LYS A 38 -6.33 11.90 -2.10
N THR A 39 -7.65 11.98 -2.14
CA THR A 39 -8.40 13.24 -2.35
C THR A 39 -8.17 14.20 -1.19
N THR A 40 -8.11 13.70 0.05
CA THR A 40 -7.81 14.50 1.24
C THR A 40 -6.40 15.09 1.15
N LEU A 41 -5.40 14.26 0.85
CA LEU A 41 -4.01 14.72 0.67
C LEU A 41 -3.90 15.75 -0.48
N ALA A 42 -4.60 15.52 -1.59
CA ALA A 42 -4.62 16.47 -2.71
C ALA A 42 -5.16 17.84 -2.28
N ARG A 43 -6.26 17.88 -1.52
CA ARG A 43 -6.83 19.14 -0.98
C ARG A 43 -5.89 19.83 0.01
N GLN A 44 -5.22 19.08 0.88
CA GLN A 44 -4.20 19.62 1.79
C GLN A 44 -3.03 20.26 1.02
N LEU A 45 -2.57 19.61 -0.04
CA LEU A 45 -1.50 20.14 -0.89
C LEU A 45 -1.90 21.46 -1.57
N MET A 46 -3.18 21.61 -1.96
CA MET A 46 -3.68 22.83 -2.61
C MET A 46 -3.45 24.08 -1.78
N ALA A 47 -3.57 24.01 -0.45
CA ALA A 47 -3.35 25.14 0.44
C ALA A 47 -1.95 25.77 0.31
N GLY A 48 -0.94 25.01 -0.15
CA GLY A 48 0.41 25.52 -0.42
C GLY A 48 0.63 26.10 -1.82
N PHE A 49 -0.40 26.08 -2.70
CA PHE A 49 -0.30 26.47 -4.10
C PHE A 49 -1.42 27.43 -4.55
N GLU A 50 -1.85 28.32 -3.71
CA GLU A 50 -2.93 29.25 -4.08
C GLU A 50 -2.53 30.25 -5.17
N PRO A 51 -3.41 30.51 -6.18
CA PRO A 51 -4.69 29.85 -6.42
C PRO A 51 -4.51 28.44 -6.98
N ALA A 52 -5.30 27.48 -6.50
CA ALA A 52 -5.32 26.11 -6.99
C ALA A 52 -6.71 25.74 -7.54
N GLN A 53 -6.75 24.79 -8.49
CA GLN A 53 -8.00 24.31 -9.05
C GLN A 53 -8.07 22.78 -8.98
N TYR A 54 -9.17 22.27 -8.41
CA TYR A 54 -9.49 20.86 -8.33
C TYR A 54 -10.55 20.50 -9.36
N LEU A 55 -10.32 19.47 -10.15
CA LEU A 55 -11.15 19.00 -11.23
C LEU A 55 -11.34 17.49 -11.12
N ASN A 56 -12.57 17.03 -10.95
CA ASN A 56 -12.90 15.61 -10.82
C ASN A 56 -13.60 15.11 -12.07
N TRP A 57 -13.05 14.06 -12.69
CA TRP A 57 -13.62 13.47 -13.91
C TRP A 57 -15.04 12.94 -13.75
N ASP A 58 -15.44 12.53 -12.54
CA ASP A 58 -16.79 12.02 -12.27
C ASP A 58 -17.85 13.12 -12.23
N VAL A 59 -17.43 14.38 -12.00
CA VAL A 59 -18.32 15.55 -12.00
C VAL A 59 -18.50 16.08 -13.43
N ALA A 60 -19.74 16.15 -13.92
CA ALA A 60 -20.00 16.50 -15.31
C ALA A 60 -19.46 17.89 -15.71
N ALA A 61 -19.59 18.90 -14.83
CA ALA A 61 -19.07 20.24 -15.06
C ALA A 61 -17.54 20.25 -15.17
N ASP A 62 -16.85 19.57 -14.25
CA ASP A 62 -15.39 19.47 -14.27
C ASP A 62 -14.91 18.70 -15.49
N ARG A 63 -15.60 17.62 -15.86
CA ARG A 63 -15.30 16.85 -17.09
C ARG A 63 -15.34 17.71 -18.34
N GLN A 64 -16.30 18.64 -18.43
CA GLN A 64 -16.38 19.58 -19.52
C GLN A 64 -15.16 20.53 -19.53
N LEU A 65 -14.79 21.08 -18.37
CA LEU A 65 -13.60 21.93 -18.24
C LEU A 65 -12.32 21.16 -18.61
N ILE A 66 -12.20 19.92 -18.18
CA ILE A 66 -11.07 19.04 -18.52
C ILE A 66 -11.00 18.81 -20.02
N THR A 67 -12.10 18.40 -20.65
CA THR A 67 -12.17 18.07 -22.09
C THR A 67 -11.84 19.27 -22.97
N GLN A 68 -12.31 20.46 -22.57
CA GLN A 68 -12.09 21.72 -23.28
C GLN A 68 -10.77 22.39 -22.90
N GLN A 69 -10.04 21.84 -21.92
CA GLN A 69 -8.84 22.47 -21.31
C GLN A 69 -9.10 23.90 -20.82
N ALA A 70 -10.32 24.14 -20.31
CA ALA A 70 -10.81 25.46 -19.90
C ALA A 70 -10.60 25.74 -18.41
N TRP A 71 -9.51 25.22 -17.81
CA TRP A 71 -9.11 25.55 -16.44
C TRP A 71 -8.43 26.91 -16.37
N SER A 72 -8.33 27.45 -15.15
CA SER A 72 -7.72 28.75 -14.91
C SER A 72 -6.21 28.75 -15.24
N PRO A 73 -5.76 29.62 -16.17
CA PRO A 73 -4.33 29.78 -16.43
C PRO A 73 -3.55 30.40 -15.25
N LYS A 74 -4.25 31.00 -14.27
CA LYS A 74 -3.68 31.56 -13.06
C LYS A 74 -3.49 30.53 -11.95
N ALA A 75 -4.09 29.34 -12.07
CA ALA A 75 -3.94 28.29 -11.07
C ALA A 75 -2.48 27.84 -10.98
N ARG A 76 -1.91 27.88 -9.80
CA ARG A 76 -0.53 27.41 -9.53
C ARG A 76 -0.46 25.90 -9.38
N LEU A 77 -1.57 25.26 -8.99
CA LEU A 77 -1.73 23.81 -8.95
C LEU A 77 -3.05 23.43 -9.63
N LEU A 78 -2.97 22.50 -10.58
CA LEU A 78 -4.11 21.78 -11.12
C LEU A 78 -4.13 20.38 -10.50
N VAL A 79 -5.28 20.01 -9.92
CA VAL A 79 -5.52 18.66 -9.43
C VAL A 79 -6.52 17.99 -10.33
N PHE A 80 -6.14 16.88 -10.97
CA PHE A 80 -7.01 16.02 -11.76
C PHE A 80 -7.31 14.75 -10.98
N ASP A 81 -8.54 14.63 -10.46
CA ASP A 81 -8.98 13.45 -9.74
C ASP A 81 -9.76 12.50 -10.68
N GLU A 82 -9.53 11.19 -10.54
CA GLU A 82 -10.15 10.11 -11.31
C GLU A 82 -9.96 10.22 -12.85
N ILE A 83 -8.95 10.98 -13.33
CA ILE A 83 -8.72 11.22 -14.77
C ILE A 83 -8.45 9.93 -15.56
N HIS A 84 -8.02 8.85 -14.89
CA HIS A 84 -7.77 7.55 -15.51
C HIS A 84 -9.03 6.91 -16.13
N LYS A 85 -10.22 7.40 -15.81
CA LYS A 85 -11.49 7.02 -16.45
C LYS A 85 -11.66 7.63 -17.84
N MET A 86 -10.89 8.66 -18.16
CA MET A 86 -10.82 9.22 -19.52
C MET A 86 -10.09 8.25 -20.44
N ARG A 87 -10.65 7.97 -21.61
CA ARG A 87 -9.91 7.28 -22.66
C ARG A 87 -8.71 8.12 -23.07
N ASP A 88 -7.57 7.54 -23.28
CA ASP A 88 -6.33 8.22 -23.70
C ASP A 88 -5.80 9.31 -22.73
N TRP A 89 -6.14 9.18 -21.44
CA TRP A 89 -5.74 10.11 -20.36
C TRP A 89 -4.22 10.42 -20.33
N LYS A 90 -3.35 9.48 -20.73
CA LYS A 90 -1.90 9.70 -20.77
C LYS A 90 -1.50 10.70 -21.85
N THR A 91 -2.10 10.59 -23.05
CA THR A 91 -1.88 11.52 -24.13
C THR A 91 -2.41 12.90 -23.77
N PHE A 92 -3.59 12.96 -23.15
CA PHE A 92 -4.17 14.20 -22.63
C PHE A 92 -3.22 14.85 -21.60
N LEU A 93 -2.77 14.13 -20.58
CA LEU A 93 -1.86 14.68 -19.56
C LEU A 93 -0.52 15.13 -20.15
N LYS A 94 0.01 14.42 -21.15
CA LYS A 94 1.20 14.86 -21.88
C LYS A 94 0.99 16.23 -22.52
N GLY A 95 -0.10 16.40 -23.25
CA GLY A 95 -0.45 17.69 -23.88
C GLY A 95 -0.67 18.78 -22.85
N ALA A 96 -1.43 18.51 -21.79
CA ALA A 96 -1.69 19.45 -20.70
C ALA A 96 -0.39 19.87 -19.98
N TRP A 97 0.52 18.93 -19.74
CA TRP A 97 1.83 19.22 -19.12
C TRP A 97 2.71 20.07 -20.02
N ASP A 98 2.82 19.74 -21.30
CA ASP A 98 3.67 20.47 -22.26
C ASP A 98 3.14 21.87 -22.55
N GLY A 99 1.80 22.06 -22.56
CA GLY A 99 1.12 23.34 -22.79
C GLY A 99 0.84 24.20 -21.54
N ARG A 100 1.26 23.75 -20.33
CA ARG A 100 0.94 24.45 -19.08
C ARG A 100 1.60 25.82 -18.95
N SER A 101 1.00 26.70 -18.15
CA SER A 101 1.61 27.96 -17.78
C SER A 101 2.93 27.76 -17.03
N LYS A 102 3.87 28.69 -17.18
CA LYS A 102 5.17 28.61 -16.49
C LYS A 102 4.97 28.58 -14.96
N GLY A 103 5.55 27.59 -14.30
CA GLY A 103 5.44 27.39 -12.85
C GLY A 103 4.14 26.74 -12.37
N GLN A 104 3.23 26.36 -13.27
CA GLN A 104 2.01 25.63 -12.93
C GLN A 104 2.34 24.16 -12.64
N ALA A 105 2.04 23.70 -11.42
CA ALA A 105 2.16 22.33 -10.98
C ALA A 105 0.92 21.51 -11.36
N MET A 106 1.10 20.20 -11.50
CA MET A 106 0.01 19.26 -11.77
C MET A 106 0.07 18.05 -10.85
N LEU A 107 -1.01 17.79 -10.13
CA LEU A 107 -1.23 16.60 -9.33
C LEU A 107 -2.35 15.78 -9.96
N VAL A 108 -2.11 14.52 -10.16
CA VAL A 108 -3.09 13.57 -10.68
C VAL A 108 -3.33 12.52 -9.62
N THR A 109 -4.58 12.36 -9.21
CA THR A 109 -4.97 11.31 -8.27
C THR A 109 -5.81 10.28 -9.00
N GLY A 110 -5.65 9.04 -8.58
CA GLY A 110 -6.44 7.95 -9.15
C GLY A 110 -6.26 6.65 -8.38
N SER A 111 -7.18 5.70 -8.66
CA SER A 111 -7.09 4.36 -8.08
C SER A 111 -5.89 3.59 -8.65
N ALA A 112 -5.62 2.43 -8.08
CA ALA A 112 -4.64 1.44 -8.50
C ALA A 112 -4.58 1.18 -10.02
N ARG A 113 -5.68 1.40 -10.72
CA ARG A 113 -5.78 1.25 -12.18
C ARG A 113 -4.77 2.07 -12.97
N MET A 114 -4.31 3.20 -12.44
CA MET A 114 -3.35 4.05 -13.16
C MET A 114 -2.00 3.34 -13.41
N GLU A 115 -1.57 2.44 -12.52
CA GLU A 115 -0.30 1.71 -12.67
C GLU A 115 -0.45 0.49 -13.59
N THR A 116 -1.60 -0.18 -13.56
CA THR A 116 -1.82 -1.45 -14.29
C THR A 116 -2.26 -1.24 -15.74
N PHE A 117 -2.81 -0.09 -16.10
CA PHE A 117 -3.21 0.17 -17.47
C PHE A 117 -1.97 0.39 -18.37
N ARG A 118 -1.49 -0.72 -18.97
CA ARG A 118 -0.68 -0.68 -20.19
C ARG A 118 -1.57 -0.29 -21.37
N GLN A 119 -2.11 0.93 -21.37
CA GLN A 119 -2.76 1.42 -22.56
C GLN A 119 -1.71 1.64 -23.66
N ARG A 120 -2.00 1.15 -24.86
CA ARG A 120 -1.27 1.54 -26.09
C ARG A 120 -1.44 3.05 -26.22
N GLY A 121 -0.37 3.81 -26.19
CA GLY A 121 -0.39 5.26 -26.28
C GLY A 121 0.96 5.88 -25.96
N GLU A 122 1.12 7.17 -26.22
CA GLU A 122 2.34 7.90 -25.95
C GLU A 122 2.68 7.91 -24.45
N SER A 123 3.96 7.68 -24.16
CA SER A 123 4.48 7.60 -22.80
C SER A 123 4.55 8.98 -22.15
N LEU A 124 4.16 9.08 -20.87
CA LEU A 124 4.47 10.23 -19.99
C LEU A 124 5.95 10.25 -19.57
N ALA A 125 6.79 9.38 -20.11
CA ALA A 125 8.19 9.22 -19.70
C ALA A 125 8.92 10.57 -19.60
N GLY A 126 9.66 10.74 -18.52
CA GLY A 126 10.41 11.96 -18.24
C GLY A 126 9.62 13.12 -17.63
N ARG A 127 8.27 13.07 -17.61
CA ARG A 127 7.40 14.17 -17.21
C ARG A 127 6.82 14.04 -15.81
N TYR A 128 6.85 12.86 -15.19
CA TYR A 128 6.18 12.59 -13.93
C TYR A 128 7.03 11.87 -12.91
N TYR A 129 6.62 12.00 -11.64
CA TYR A 129 6.98 11.12 -10.54
C TYR A 129 5.72 10.44 -10.02
N THR A 130 5.86 9.18 -9.56
CA THR A 130 4.75 8.43 -8.94
C THR A 130 4.97 8.36 -7.44
N TRP A 131 3.88 8.54 -6.69
CA TRP A 131 3.82 8.33 -5.25
C TRP A 131 2.68 7.40 -4.89
N ARG A 132 2.95 6.42 -4.05
CA ARG A 132 1.97 5.43 -3.60
C ARG A 132 1.51 5.75 -2.19
N LEU A 133 0.22 6.11 -2.04
CA LEU A 133 -0.39 6.38 -0.76
C LEU A 133 -0.95 5.09 -0.17
N HIS A 134 -0.31 4.62 0.89
CA HIS A 134 -0.73 3.48 1.69
C HIS A 134 -1.71 3.88 2.80
N PRO A 135 -2.42 2.92 3.44
CA PRO A 135 -3.08 3.14 4.72
C PRO A 135 -2.10 3.67 5.78
N PHE A 136 -2.60 4.16 6.91
CA PHE A 136 -1.76 4.67 8.01
C PHE A 136 -0.77 3.61 8.50
N SER A 137 0.42 4.08 8.88
CA SER A 137 1.43 3.32 9.64
C SER A 137 1.43 3.75 11.11
N VAL A 138 2.18 3.02 11.95
CA VAL A 138 2.39 3.39 13.36
C VAL A 138 2.95 4.81 13.44
N ARG A 139 4.00 5.10 12.67
CA ARG A 139 4.63 6.42 12.62
C ARG A 139 3.65 7.53 12.23
N GLU A 140 2.88 7.33 11.17
CA GLU A 140 1.91 8.36 10.75
C GLU A 140 0.84 8.61 11.81
N LEU A 141 0.34 7.59 12.51
CA LEU A 141 -0.62 7.79 13.59
C LEU A 141 0.00 8.53 14.78
N MET A 142 1.26 8.25 15.12
CA MET A 142 1.96 9.03 16.14
C MET A 142 2.07 10.50 15.75
N GLU A 143 2.52 10.78 14.54
CA GLU A 143 2.72 12.15 14.02
C GLU A 143 1.40 12.89 13.82
N THR A 144 0.34 12.19 13.34
CA THR A 144 -0.93 12.83 12.99
C THR A 144 -1.94 12.88 14.13
N GLN A 145 -1.89 11.96 15.08
CA GLN A 145 -2.87 11.84 16.17
C GLN A 145 -2.27 12.06 17.55
N GLY A 146 -0.94 12.26 17.66
CA GLY A 146 -0.26 12.48 18.93
C GLY A 146 -0.34 11.28 19.90
N VAL A 147 -0.57 10.05 19.38
CA VAL A 147 -0.66 8.83 20.18
C VAL A 147 0.71 8.16 20.34
N THR A 148 0.88 7.30 21.34
CA THR A 148 2.10 6.49 21.48
C THR A 148 2.19 5.41 20.41
N ALA A 149 3.39 4.86 20.18
CA ALA A 149 3.61 3.75 19.25
C ALA A 149 2.71 2.54 19.59
N ALA A 150 2.62 2.18 20.87
CA ALA A 150 1.76 1.10 21.36
C ALA A 150 0.28 1.34 21.06
N GLN A 151 -0.23 2.56 21.31
CA GLN A 151 -1.61 2.91 20.99
C GLN A 151 -1.87 2.90 19.48
N ALA A 152 -0.91 3.38 18.68
CA ALA A 152 -1.00 3.35 17.23
C ALA A 152 -1.06 1.91 16.70
N LEU A 153 -0.16 1.03 17.15
CA LEU A 153 -0.15 -0.37 16.74
C LEU A 153 -1.44 -1.09 17.16
N ALA A 154 -1.88 -0.93 18.41
CA ALA A 154 -3.14 -1.51 18.89
C ALA A 154 -4.33 -1.10 18.02
N ARG A 155 -4.41 0.18 17.65
CA ARG A 155 -5.47 0.71 16.76
C ARG A 155 -5.39 0.08 15.36
N LEU A 156 -4.20 -0.07 14.79
CA LEU A 156 -4.02 -0.70 13.48
C LEU A 156 -4.36 -2.19 13.47
N LEU A 157 -4.05 -2.91 14.55
CA LEU A 157 -4.41 -4.32 14.70
C LEU A 157 -5.92 -4.53 14.88
N GLU A 158 -6.60 -3.61 15.58
CA GLU A 158 -8.04 -3.66 15.81
C GLU A 158 -8.85 -3.17 14.62
N ARG A 159 -8.49 -2.01 14.04
CA ARG A 159 -9.32 -1.25 13.10
C ARG A 159 -8.78 -1.20 11.67
N GLY A 160 -7.51 -1.57 11.48
CA GLY A 160 -6.82 -1.37 10.22
C GLY A 160 -6.29 0.05 10.07
N GLY A 161 -5.63 0.31 8.94
CA GLY A 161 -4.96 1.58 8.65
C GLY A 161 -5.71 2.48 7.65
N PHE A 162 -6.87 2.07 7.12
CA PHE A 162 -7.69 2.98 6.32
C PHE A 162 -8.18 4.15 7.18
N PRO A 163 -8.11 5.41 6.69
CA PRO A 163 -8.37 6.59 7.52
C PRO A 163 -9.71 6.55 8.26
N GLU A 164 -10.80 6.25 7.58
CA GLU A 164 -12.13 6.32 8.16
C GLU A 164 -12.34 5.34 9.32
N PRO A 165 -12.12 4.01 9.18
CA PRO A 165 -12.26 3.09 10.30
C PRO A 165 -11.18 3.26 11.37
N CYS A 166 -9.97 3.69 10.98
CA CYS A 166 -8.86 3.90 11.90
C CYS A 166 -9.08 5.08 12.84
N LEU A 167 -9.67 6.17 12.34
CA LEU A 167 -9.85 7.42 13.07
C LEU A 167 -11.21 7.53 13.78
N THR A 168 -12.19 6.67 13.44
CA THR A 168 -13.49 6.69 14.15
C THR A 168 -13.35 6.34 15.63
N GLN A 169 -14.21 6.91 16.48
CA GLN A 169 -14.28 6.57 17.88
C GLN A 169 -15.09 5.30 18.16
N SER A 170 -15.92 4.87 17.21
CA SER A 170 -16.84 3.74 17.33
C SER A 170 -16.26 2.47 16.69
N ALA A 171 -16.07 1.41 17.46
CA ALA A 171 -15.69 0.10 16.94
C ALA A 171 -16.76 -0.47 15.99
N ILE A 172 -18.05 -0.22 16.33
CA ILE A 172 -19.20 -0.66 15.50
C ILE A 172 -19.16 0.00 14.11
N ASP A 173 -18.85 1.31 14.05
CA ASP A 173 -18.77 2.01 12.78
C ASP A 173 -17.58 1.54 11.95
N ALA A 174 -16.43 1.23 12.58
CA ALA A 174 -15.30 0.62 11.92
C ALA A 174 -15.65 -0.76 11.33
N ASP A 175 -16.41 -1.59 12.04
CA ASP A 175 -16.86 -2.89 11.56
C ASP A 175 -17.85 -2.77 10.40
N ARG A 176 -18.80 -1.85 10.51
CA ARG A 176 -19.76 -1.56 9.42
C ARG A 176 -19.05 -1.07 8.16
N TRP A 177 -18.08 -0.17 8.33
CA TRP A 177 -17.28 0.33 7.21
C TRP A 177 -16.53 -0.82 6.52
N ARG A 178 -15.87 -1.70 7.29
CA ARG A 178 -15.13 -2.85 6.72
C ARG A 178 -16.04 -3.80 5.95
N ALA A 179 -17.23 -4.09 6.50
CA ALA A 179 -18.21 -4.94 5.83
C ALA A 179 -18.69 -4.34 4.50
N GLN A 180 -18.97 -3.02 4.49
CA GLN A 180 -19.36 -2.29 3.30
C GLN A 180 -18.22 -2.23 2.29
N TYR A 181 -17.01 -1.84 2.73
CA TYR A 181 -15.82 -1.75 1.89
C TYR A 181 -15.52 -3.06 1.16
N ALA A 182 -15.54 -4.19 1.87
CA ALA A 182 -15.31 -5.51 1.27
C ALA A 182 -16.36 -5.86 0.20
N THR A 183 -17.63 -5.43 0.40
CA THR A 183 -18.72 -5.65 -0.53
C THR A 183 -18.59 -4.78 -1.78
N ASP A 184 -18.37 -3.48 -1.59
CA ASP A 184 -18.31 -2.49 -2.68
C ASP A 184 -17.09 -2.71 -3.56
N LEU A 185 -15.97 -3.04 -2.94
CA LEU A 185 -14.72 -3.29 -3.64
C LEU A 185 -14.84 -4.46 -4.62
N VAL A 186 -15.50 -5.55 -4.22
CA VAL A 186 -15.74 -6.69 -5.12
C VAL A 186 -16.80 -6.37 -6.17
N ARG A 187 -17.85 -5.61 -5.82
CA ARG A 187 -18.95 -5.32 -6.75
C ARG A 187 -18.61 -4.23 -7.75
N GLU A 188 -18.02 -3.12 -7.31
CA GLU A 188 -17.83 -1.95 -8.16
C GLU A 188 -16.48 -1.98 -8.87
N ASP A 189 -15.38 -2.10 -8.09
CA ASP A 189 -14.03 -1.97 -8.66
C ASP A 189 -13.66 -3.15 -9.54
N VAL A 190 -14.07 -4.37 -9.18
CA VAL A 190 -13.79 -5.56 -9.97
C VAL A 190 -14.59 -5.61 -11.26
N LEU A 191 -15.88 -5.26 -11.24
CA LEU A 191 -16.71 -5.24 -12.45
C LEU A 191 -16.19 -4.22 -13.47
N ASP A 192 -15.69 -3.10 -12.99
CA ASP A 192 -15.06 -2.10 -13.83
C ASP A 192 -13.66 -2.52 -14.33
N PHE A 193 -12.92 -3.32 -13.56
CA PHE A 193 -11.56 -3.73 -13.89
C PHE A 193 -11.51 -4.85 -14.93
N SER A 194 -12.48 -5.74 -14.92
CA SER A 194 -12.56 -6.86 -15.85
C SER A 194 -14.00 -7.29 -16.09
N ARG A 195 -14.27 -7.92 -17.25
CA ARG A 195 -15.50 -8.64 -17.50
C ARG A 195 -15.54 -9.94 -16.66
N VAL A 196 -15.64 -9.77 -15.33
CA VAL A 196 -15.75 -10.92 -14.42
C VAL A 196 -17.21 -11.32 -14.39
N HIS A 197 -17.54 -12.44 -15.04
CA HIS A 197 -18.89 -12.99 -15.02
C HIS A 197 -19.27 -13.62 -13.67
N GLU A 198 -18.29 -13.81 -12.77
CA GLU A 198 -18.46 -14.54 -11.51
C GLU A 198 -18.02 -13.71 -10.28
N VAL A 199 -18.70 -12.61 -10.03
CA VAL A 199 -18.47 -11.75 -8.85
C VAL A 199 -18.52 -12.54 -7.54
N ARG A 200 -19.43 -13.56 -7.46
CA ARG A 200 -19.56 -14.42 -6.29
C ARG A 200 -18.30 -15.26 -6.04
N THR A 201 -17.70 -15.80 -7.08
CA THR A 201 -16.48 -16.62 -6.96
C THR A 201 -15.29 -15.77 -6.50
N LEU A 202 -15.20 -14.54 -6.97
CA LEU A 202 -14.18 -13.62 -6.50
C LEU A 202 -14.38 -13.21 -5.03
N GLN A 203 -15.63 -13.02 -4.60
CA GLN A 203 -15.97 -12.79 -3.18
C GLN A 203 -15.54 -13.97 -2.32
N LEU A 204 -15.83 -15.20 -2.74
CA LEU A 204 -15.38 -16.40 -2.05
C LEU A 204 -13.85 -16.52 -2.01
N LEU A 205 -13.16 -16.18 -3.10
CA LEU A 205 -11.69 -16.12 -3.11
C LEU A 205 -11.16 -15.11 -2.09
N PHE A 206 -11.71 -13.90 -2.08
CA PHE A 206 -11.35 -12.87 -1.12
C PHE A 206 -11.52 -13.37 0.33
N ASP A 207 -12.66 -14.01 0.65
CA ASP A 207 -12.90 -14.55 1.97
C ASP A 207 -11.93 -15.69 2.35
N LEU A 208 -11.60 -16.58 1.40
CA LEU A 208 -10.59 -17.62 1.60
C LEU A 208 -9.19 -17.06 1.84
N LEU A 209 -8.83 -15.98 1.16
CA LEU A 209 -7.52 -15.34 1.35
C LEU A 209 -7.40 -14.69 2.72
N ARG A 210 -8.48 -14.11 3.27
CA ARG A 210 -8.50 -13.52 4.62
C ARG A 210 -8.15 -14.51 5.73
N GLU A 211 -8.43 -15.79 5.52
CA GLU A 211 -8.18 -16.89 6.46
C GLU A 211 -6.81 -17.58 6.24
N ARG A 212 -6.09 -17.20 5.17
CA ARG A 212 -4.81 -17.83 4.77
C ARG A 212 -3.64 -16.85 4.73
N VAL A 213 -3.77 -15.75 5.41
CA VAL A 213 -2.72 -14.73 5.51
C VAL A 213 -1.44 -15.33 6.08
N GLY A 214 -0.28 -14.95 5.51
CA GLY A 214 1.02 -15.43 5.97
C GLY A 214 1.37 -16.87 5.60
N SER A 215 0.43 -17.63 5.02
CA SER A 215 0.67 -19.01 4.60
C SER A 215 1.07 -19.11 3.13
N PRO A 216 1.91 -20.10 2.73
CA PRO A 216 2.23 -20.34 1.33
C PRO A 216 0.96 -20.62 0.50
N LEU A 217 0.80 -19.88 -0.59
CA LEU A 217 -0.40 -19.92 -1.41
C LEU A 217 -0.23 -20.86 -2.60
N LYS A 218 -0.94 -22.00 -2.57
CA LYS A 218 -1.09 -22.89 -3.72
C LYS A 218 -2.32 -22.49 -4.52
N LEU A 219 -2.12 -21.80 -5.63
CA LEU A 219 -3.22 -21.39 -6.52
C LEU A 219 -4.06 -22.56 -7.04
N SER A 220 -3.45 -23.74 -7.23
CA SER A 220 -4.19 -24.98 -7.59
C SER A 220 -5.19 -25.40 -6.52
N ASN A 221 -4.83 -25.25 -5.22
CA ASN A 221 -5.74 -25.61 -4.13
C ASN A 221 -6.93 -24.63 -4.04
N LEU A 222 -6.66 -23.33 -4.28
CA LEU A 222 -7.73 -22.33 -4.35
C LEU A 222 -8.65 -22.58 -5.53
N ALA A 223 -8.09 -22.90 -6.71
CA ALA A 223 -8.84 -23.22 -7.92
C ALA A 223 -9.77 -24.40 -7.69
N GLN A 224 -9.27 -25.47 -7.06
CA GLN A 224 -10.06 -26.64 -6.69
C GLN A 224 -11.19 -26.30 -5.72
N ALA A 225 -10.90 -25.54 -4.66
CA ALA A 225 -11.91 -25.14 -3.65
C ALA A 225 -13.03 -24.26 -4.23
N LEU A 226 -12.71 -23.47 -5.25
CA LEU A 226 -13.64 -22.56 -5.92
C LEU A 226 -14.28 -23.15 -7.19
N HIS A 227 -13.93 -24.38 -7.58
CA HIS A 227 -14.37 -25.02 -8.82
C HIS A 227 -14.07 -24.18 -10.08
N ILE A 228 -12.89 -23.56 -10.14
CA ILE A 228 -12.40 -22.76 -11.29
C ILE A 228 -11.06 -23.28 -11.79
N SER A 229 -10.61 -22.77 -12.94
CA SER A 229 -9.27 -23.08 -13.43
C SER A 229 -8.17 -22.37 -12.61
N ALA A 230 -6.96 -22.96 -12.56
CA ALA A 230 -5.81 -22.32 -11.92
C ALA A 230 -5.48 -20.95 -12.57
N THR A 231 -5.66 -20.84 -13.88
CA THR A 231 -5.49 -19.57 -14.62
C THR A 231 -6.50 -18.51 -14.16
N THR A 232 -7.76 -18.90 -13.92
CA THR A 232 -8.79 -17.99 -13.39
C THR A 232 -8.45 -17.56 -11.96
N ALA A 233 -8.01 -18.48 -11.10
CA ALA A 233 -7.60 -18.17 -9.74
C ALA A 233 -6.41 -17.18 -9.73
N THR A 234 -5.40 -17.41 -10.56
CA THR A 234 -4.26 -16.49 -10.74
C THR A 234 -4.74 -15.09 -11.14
N ARG A 235 -5.58 -15.01 -12.18
CA ARG A 235 -6.13 -13.73 -12.64
C ARG A 235 -6.92 -13.00 -11.55
N TYR A 236 -7.67 -13.70 -10.71
CA TYR A 236 -8.44 -13.10 -9.63
C TYR A 236 -7.52 -12.55 -8.54
N VAL A 237 -6.44 -13.27 -8.18
CA VAL A 237 -5.43 -12.74 -7.26
C VAL A 237 -4.77 -11.50 -7.85
N GLU A 238 -4.39 -11.51 -9.13
CA GLU A 238 -3.82 -10.35 -9.82
C GLU A 238 -4.76 -9.13 -9.84
N ILE A 239 -6.07 -9.35 -9.94
CA ILE A 239 -7.07 -8.27 -9.82
C ILE A 239 -7.07 -7.70 -8.41
N LEU A 240 -7.06 -8.55 -7.37
CA LEU A 240 -7.02 -8.08 -5.98
C LEU A 240 -5.72 -7.34 -5.66
N GLU A 241 -4.59 -7.75 -6.23
CA GLU A 241 -3.31 -7.02 -6.14
C GLU A 241 -3.39 -5.66 -6.84
N ALA A 242 -3.89 -5.67 -8.07
CA ALA A 242 -4.05 -4.46 -8.86
C ALA A 242 -5.00 -3.44 -8.22
N LEU A 243 -5.90 -3.86 -7.35
CA LEU A 243 -6.80 -3.01 -6.55
C LEU A 243 -6.19 -2.61 -5.19
N TYR A 244 -4.94 -2.99 -4.90
CA TYR A 244 -4.28 -2.75 -3.61
C TYR A 244 -5.04 -3.36 -2.41
N ILE A 245 -5.62 -4.54 -2.59
CA ILE A 245 -6.29 -5.27 -1.51
C ILE A 245 -5.33 -6.21 -0.84
N VAL A 246 -4.64 -6.99 -1.67
CA VAL A 246 -3.63 -7.96 -1.25
C VAL A 246 -2.31 -7.68 -1.96
N PHE A 247 -1.24 -8.28 -1.47
CA PHE A 247 0.04 -8.33 -2.14
C PHE A 247 0.73 -9.66 -1.88
N ARG A 248 1.57 -10.08 -2.81
CA ARG A 248 2.36 -11.30 -2.70
C ARG A 248 3.75 -11.01 -2.17
N VAL A 249 4.20 -11.80 -1.20
CA VAL A 249 5.59 -11.87 -0.76
C VAL A 249 6.18 -13.17 -1.29
N THR A 250 7.06 -13.05 -2.29
CA THR A 250 7.70 -14.19 -2.94
C THR A 250 8.93 -14.65 -2.17
N PRO A 251 9.29 -15.93 -2.19
CA PRO A 251 10.55 -16.39 -1.62
C PRO A 251 11.74 -15.71 -2.30
N TRP A 252 12.69 -15.23 -1.50
CA TRP A 252 13.92 -14.63 -2.04
C TRP A 252 14.79 -15.67 -2.76
N HIS A 253 15.31 -15.30 -3.91
CA HIS A 253 16.27 -16.08 -4.66
C HIS A 253 17.13 -15.15 -5.52
N ARG A 254 18.45 -15.40 -5.62
CA ARG A 254 19.33 -14.62 -6.50
C ARG A 254 18.85 -14.63 -7.96
N ASP A 255 18.30 -15.76 -8.41
CA ASP A 255 17.65 -15.86 -9.71
C ASP A 255 16.16 -15.51 -9.55
N VAL A 256 15.76 -14.34 -10.03
CA VAL A 256 14.40 -13.80 -9.96
C VAL A 256 13.39 -14.75 -10.63
N ALA A 257 13.75 -15.39 -11.75
CA ALA A 257 12.86 -16.32 -12.44
C ALA A 257 12.52 -17.53 -11.54
N ARG A 258 13.48 -18.03 -10.76
CA ARG A 258 13.25 -19.11 -9.79
C ARG A 258 12.44 -18.67 -8.58
N SER A 259 12.57 -17.42 -8.17
CA SER A 259 11.73 -16.85 -7.10
C SER A 259 10.24 -16.88 -7.47
N LEU A 260 9.92 -16.49 -8.71
CA LEU A 260 8.55 -16.43 -9.21
C LEU A 260 7.88 -17.81 -9.38
N LEU A 261 8.66 -18.88 -9.45
CA LEU A 261 8.14 -20.26 -9.56
C LEU A 261 7.79 -20.89 -8.20
N LYS A 262 8.16 -20.26 -7.09
CA LYS A 262 7.85 -20.76 -5.75
C LYS A 262 6.53 -20.20 -5.25
N GLU A 263 5.90 -20.90 -4.31
CA GLU A 263 4.65 -20.49 -3.69
C GLU A 263 4.85 -19.19 -2.89
N PRO A 264 4.17 -18.07 -3.26
CA PRO A 264 4.23 -16.83 -2.50
C PRO A 264 3.37 -16.94 -1.24
N LYS A 265 3.64 -16.10 -0.24
CA LYS A 265 2.69 -15.78 0.82
C LYS A 265 1.78 -14.62 0.37
N ILE A 266 0.54 -14.60 0.85
CA ILE A 266 -0.40 -13.50 0.63
C ILE A 266 -0.58 -12.71 1.92
N TYR A 267 -0.57 -11.39 1.80
CA TYR A 267 -0.89 -10.44 2.85
C TYR A 267 -1.88 -9.40 2.36
N PHE A 268 -2.63 -8.83 3.29
CA PHE A 268 -3.55 -7.73 3.02
C PHE A 268 -2.88 -6.38 3.25
N LEU A 269 -3.18 -5.41 2.38
CA LEU A 269 -2.67 -4.04 2.56
C LEU A 269 -3.21 -3.40 3.84
N ASP A 270 -4.39 -3.82 4.29
CA ASP A 270 -5.03 -3.38 5.53
C ASP A 270 -5.30 -4.53 6.47
N THR A 271 -4.71 -4.45 7.68
CA THR A 271 -4.84 -5.48 8.71
C THR A 271 -6.27 -5.63 9.24
N GLY A 272 -7.09 -4.60 9.13
CA GLY A 272 -8.51 -4.66 9.49
C GLY A 272 -9.33 -5.65 8.65
N LEU A 273 -8.83 -6.06 7.48
CA LEU A 273 -9.46 -7.06 6.62
C LEU A 273 -9.07 -8.50 6.96
N VAL A 274 -8.05 -8.72 7.78
CA VAL A 274 -7.51 -10.05 8.11
C VAL A 274 -8.42 -10.78 9.10
N LYS A 275 -8.72 -12.05 8.79
CA LYS A 275 -9.33 -12.99 9.72
C LYS A 275 -8.24 -13.90 10.28
N GLY A 276 -7.95 -13.78 11.57
CA GLY A 276 -6.91 -14.56 12.23
C GLY A 276 -6.72 -14.16 13.68
N ASP A 277 -5.87 -14.88 14.38
CA ASP A 277 -5.46 -14.54 15.73
C ASP A 277 -4.54 -13.30 15.79
N ALA A 278 -4.12 -12.93 16.98
CA ALA A 278 -3.27 -11.77 17.20
C ALA A 278 -1.90 -11.90 16.50
N GLY A 279 -1.34 -13.12 16.40
CA GLY A 279 -0.07 -13.38 15.74
C GLY A 279 -0.16 -13.14 14.23
N ILE A 280 -1.19 -13.68 13.58
CA ILE A 280 -1.45 -13.51 12.15
C ILE A 280 -1.69 -12.02 11.81
N LYS A 281 -2.46 -11.32 12.64
CA LYS A 281 -2.69 -9.88 12.46
C LYS A 281 -1.41 -9.07 12.63
N LEU A 282 -0.57 -9.40 13.60
CA LEU A 282 0.73 -8.74 13.79
C LEU A 282 1.65 -8.98 12.59
N GLU A 283 1.77 -10.23 12.13
CA GLU A 283 2.57 -10.55 10.93
C GLU A 283 2.09 -9.78 9.71
N ASN A 284 0.77 -9.68 9.50
CA ASN A 284 0.21 -8.89 8.40
C ASN A 284 0.50 -7.39 8.54
N ALA A 285 0.40 -6.83 9.76
CA ALA A 285 0.69 -5.43 10.00
C ALA A 285 2.18 -5.12 9.69
N VAL A 286 3.09 -5.99 10.13
CA VAL A 286 4.52 -5.89 9.79
C VAL A 286 4.72 -5.97 8.27
N ALA A 287 4.09 -6.94 7.59
CA ALA A 287 4.18 -7.10 6.13
C ALA A 287 3.71 -5.84 5.38
N ALA A 288 2.56 -5.29 5.75
CA ALA A 288 1.99 -4.09 5.11
C ALA A 288 2.88 -2.85 5.31
N MET A 289 3.44 -2.67 6.52
CA MET A 289 4.33 -1.55 6.80
C MET A 289 5.71 -1.71 6.17
N LEU A 290 6.24 -2.94 6.05
CA LEU A 290 7.45 -3.21 5.27
C LEU A 290 7.25 -2.95 3.79
N LEU A 291 6.10 -3.33 3.21
CA LEU A 291 5.77 -2.99 1.83
C LEU A 291 5.71 -1.48 1.63
N LYS A 292 5.06 -0.76 2.55
CA LYS A 292 4.99 0.71 2.55
C LYS A 292 6.39 1.32 2.61
N HIS A 293 7.27 0.81 3.47
CA HIS A 293 8.67 1.22 3.58
C HIS A 293 9.43 0.98 2.27
N CYS A 294 9.31 -0.19 1.65
CA CYS A 294 9.93 -0.50 0.34
C CYS A 294 9.45 0.49 -0.74
N HIS A 295 8.14 0.72 -0.82
CA HIS A 295 7.55 1.66 -1.77
C HIS A 295 8.03 3.10 -1.53
N HIS A 296 8.12 3.53 -0.28
CA HIS A 296 8.66 4.85 0.07
C HIS A 296 10.13 5.00 -0.40
N ARG A 297 10.97 3.99 -0.14
CA ARG A 297 12.37 3.97 -0.61
C ARG A 297 12.46 4.05 -2.14
N GLN A 298 11.57 3.37 -2.85
CA GLN A 298 11.49 3.44 -4.31
C GLN A 298 11.05 4.84 -4.79
N ASP A 299 9.96 5.35 -4.24
CA ASP A 299 9.33 6.58 -4.72
C ASP A 299 10.15 7.82 -4.35
N ALA A 300 10.72 7.86 -3.14
CA ALA A 300 11.49 8.99 -2.61
C ALA A 300 12.97 9.00 -3.00
N GLU A 301 13.61 7.80 -3.05
CA GLU A 301 15.06 7.65 -3.18
C GLU A 301 15.46 6.98 -4.51
N GLY A 302 14.52 6.42 -5.26
CA GLY A 302 14.80 5.66 -6.48
C GLY A 302 15.48 4.30 -6.23
N LYS A 303 15.48 3.82 -4.97
CA LYS A 303 16.09 2.53 -4.59
C LYS A 303 15.12 1.39 -4.82
N ALA A 304 15.54 0.38 -5.58
CA ALA A 304 14.73 -0.80 -5.86
C ALA A 304 14.76 -1.79 -4.69
N VAL A 305 14.21 -1.38 -3.54
CA VAL A 305 14.06 -2.27 -2.37
C VAL A 305 12.84 -3.15 -2.55
N THR A 306 12.99 -4.46 -2.37
CA THR A 306 11.95 -5.46 -2.56
C THR A 306 11.72 -6.29 -1.30
N LEU A 307 10.48 -6.74 -1.10
CA LEU A 307 10.05 -7.53 0.07
C LEU A 307 9.89 -9.00 -0.32
N HIS A 308 10.54 -9.87 0.45
CA HIS A 308 10.58 -11.31 0.21
C HIS A 308 10.44 -12.09 1.52
N THR A 309 10.37 -13.43 1.43
CA THR A 309 10.52 -14.38 2.53
C THR A 309 11.66 -15.35 2.22
N ILE A 310 12.20 -16.03 3.22
CA ILE A 310 13.11 -17.17 3.02
C ILE A 310 12.48 -18.40 3.64
N ARG A 311 12.44 -19.51 2.88
CA ARG A 311 12.00 -20.80 3.39
C ARG A 311 12.88 -21.91 2.80
N ASP A 312 13.38 -22.78 3.67
CA ASP A 312 14.17 -23.93 3.26
C ASP A 312 13.33 -25.21 3.09
N LYS A 313 13.97 -26.32 2.73
CA LYS A 313 13.33 -27.63 2.52
C LYS A 313 12.85 -28.25 3.84
N GLU A 314 13.50 -27.94 4.93
CA GLU A 314 13.22 -28.37 6.30
C GLU A 314 12.08 -27.54 6.92
N ARG A 315 11.48 -26.60 6.15
CA ARG A 315 10.42 -25.67 6.56
C ARG A 315 10.85 -24.62 7.59
N ASN A 316 12.15 -24.42 7.81
CA ASN A 316 12.59 -23.24 8.55
C ASN A 316 12.32 -21.99 7.71
N GLU A 317 11.93 -20.90 8.36
CA GLU A 317 11.46 -19.72 7.66
C GLU A 317 11.97 -18.43 8.33
N ILE A 318 12.24 -17.41 7.50
CA ILE A 318 12.34 -16.00 7.90
C ILE A 318 11.12 -15.33 7.27
N ASP A 319 10.30 -14.68 8.09
CA ASP A 319 9.03 -14.12 7.66
C ASP A 319 9.22 -13.07 6.58
N PHE A 320 10.17 -12.14 6.78
CA PHE A 320 10.44 -11.08 5.80
C PHE A 320 11.92 -10.84 5.59
N VAL A 321 12.24 -10.54 4.34
CA VAL A 321 13.57 -10.20 3.86
C VAL A 321 13.46 -8.97 2.97
N LEU A 322 14.19 -7.92 3.28
CA LEU A 322 14.35 -6.80 2.36
C LEU A 322 15.63 -7.02 1.56
N ALA A 323 15.53 -6.74 0.26
CA ALA A 323 16.67 -6.85 -0.63
C ALA A 323 16.76 -5.65 -1.58
N GLU A 324 17.97 -5.18 -1.84
CA GLU A 324 18.28 -4.18 -2.86
C GLU A 324 19.10 -4.89 -3.95
N GLY A 325 18.46 -5.19 -5.08
CA GLY A 325 19.02 -6.09 -6.09
C GLY A 325 19.29 -7.49 -5.50
N ASP A 326 20.52 -7.97 -5.62
CA ASP A 326 20.94 -9.29 -5.09
C ASP A 326 21.41 -9.26 -3.63
N THR A 327 21.37 -8.10 -2.98
CA THR A 327 21.87 -7.92 -1.62
C THR A 327 20.72 -7.93 -0.63
N VAL A 328 20.75 -8.87 0.33
CA VAL A 328 19.83 -8.88 1.48
C VAL A 328 20.25 -7.78 2.44
N THR A 329 19.38 -6.83 2.70
CA THR A 329 19.64 -5.69 3.59
C THR A 329 19.09 -5.91 4.99
N ASP A 330 17.91 -6.55 5.10
CA ASP A 330 17.24 -6.78 6.37
C ASP A 330 16.67 -8.20 6.43
N LEU A 331 16.74 -8.82 7.60
CA LEU A 331 16.05 -10.06 7.98
C LEU A 331 15.11 -9.74 9.14
N VAL A 332 13.84 -10.11 9.01
CA VAL A 332 12.81 -9.81 10.00
C VAL A 332 12.02 -11.08 10.31
N GLU A 333 12.01 -11.49 11.58
CA GLU A 333 11.15 -12.55 12.11
C GLU A 333 10.11 -11.92 13.04
N VAL A 334 8.85 -12.37 12.98
CA VAL A 334 7.76 -11.81 13.77
C VAL A 334 7.27 -12.84 14.79
N LYS A 335 7.17 -12.43 16.04
CA LYS A 335 6.63 -13.26 17.13
C LYS A 335 5.62 -12.47 17.94
N LEU A 336 4.58 -13.15 18.44
CA LEU A 336 3.62 -12.48 19.31
C LEU A 336 4.24 -12.17 20.68
N SER A 337 4.89 -13.15 21.31
CA SER A 337 5.38 -13.02 22.69
C SER A 337 6.74 -13.72 22.96
N ASP A 338 7.28 -14.49 22.00
CA ASP A 338 8.55 -15.18 22.18
C ASP A 338 9.74 -14.21 21.98
N PRO A 339 10.55 -13.92 23.03
CA PRO A 339 11.69 -13.03 22.93
C PRO A 339 12.99 -13.72 22.50
N VAL A 340 12.98 -15.04 22.25
CA VAL A 340 14.21 -15.79 21.92
C VAL A 340 14.33 -15.98 20.42
N PRO A 341 15.36 -15.40 19.77
CA PRO A 341 15.55 -15.56 18.34
C PRO A 341 15.80 -17.01 17.94
N SER A 342 15.20 -17.41 16.81
CA SER A 342 15.39 -18.76 16.28
C SER A 342 16.84 -19.01 15.85
N ALA A 343 17.32 -20.25 16.01
CA ALA A 343 18.63 -20.65 15.50
C ALA A 343 18.74 -20.46 13.96
N TYR A 344 17.60 -20.46 13.26
CA TYR A 344 17.57 -20.23 11.83
C TYR A 344 17.82 -18.74 11.48
N LEU A 345 17.24 -17.82 12.24
CA LEU A 345 17.50 -16.38 12.06
C LEU A 345 18.99 -16.06 12.31
N HIS A 346 19.61 -16.63 13.35
CA HIS A 346 21.04 -16.47 13.59
C HIS A 346 21.89 -16.97 12.41
N ARG A 347 21.63 -18.18 11.92
CA ARG A 347 22.36 -18.73 10.75
C ARG A 347 22.20 -17.87 9.50
N MET A 348 21.01 -17.31 9.26
CA MET A 348 20.77 -16.46 8.10
C MET A 348 21.42 -15.08 8.28
N ALA A 349 21.45 -14.53 9.50
CA ALA A 349 22.16 -13.30 9.80
C ALA A 349 23.67 -13.41 9.59
N GLU A 350 24.26 -14.56 9.93
CA GLU A 350 25.67 -14.83 9.62
C GLU A 350 25.91 -15.02 8.13
N ARG A 351 25.04 -15.79 7.47
CA ARG A 351 25.17 -16.12 6.03
C ARG A 351 25.07 -14.91 5.11
N PHE A 352 24.11 -14.03 5.36
CA PHE A 352 23.85 -12.86 4.51
C PHE A 352 24.56 -11.61 4.99
N ALA A 353 24.97 -11.56 6.26
CA ALA A 353 25.54 -10.37 6.91
C ALA A 353 24.74 -9.08 6.59
N PRO A 354 23.42 -9.08 6.78
CA PRO A 354 22.59 -7.95 6.46
C PRO A 354 22.95 -6.74 7.33
N ALA A 355 22.51 -5.55 6.90
CA ALA A 355 22.64 -4.35 7.73
C ALA A 355 21.83 -4.48 9.03
N ARG A 356 20.70 -5.21 9.00
CA ARG A 356 19.84 -5.46 10.16
C ARG A 356 19.29 -6.89 10.15
N ALA A 357 19.38 -7.56 11.29
CA ALA A 357 18.64 -8.80 11.55
C ALA A 357 17.86 -8.61 12.85
N VAL A 358 16.52 -8.72 12.80
CA VAL A 358 15.67 -8.40 13.94
C VAL A 358 14.55 -9.42 14.11
N GLN A 359 14.29 -9.78 15.38
CA GLN A 359 13.06 -10.42 15.80
C GLN A 359 12.13 -9.36 16.39
N VAL A 360 11.03 -9.11 15.72
CA VAL A 360 9.99 -8.15 16.10
C VAL A 360 8.94 -8.86 16.95
N VAL A 361 8.75 -8.40 18.19
CA VAL A 361 7.90 -9.07 19.18
C VAL A 361 6.74 -8.15 19.58
N GLY A 362 5.50 -8.67 19.50
CA GLY A 362 4.29 -7.92 19.84
C GLY A 362 4.18 -7.57 21.32
N GLU A 363 4.48 -8.54 22.19
CA GLU A 363 4.43 -8.39 23.65
C GLU A 363 5.82 -8.56 24.24
N LEU A 364 6.67 -7.55 24.05
CA LEU A 364 8.05 -7.57 24.55
C LEU A 364 8.19 -6.74 25.84
N ARG A 365 8.80 -7.32 26.87
CA ARG A 365 9.08 -6.60 28.12
C ARG A 365 10.28 -5.67 28.02
N GLN A 366 11.35 -6.14 27.39
CA GLN A 366 12.59 -5.36 27.21
C GLN A 366 13.28 -5.75 25.91
N PRO A 367 13.77 -4.79 25.12
CA PRO A 367 14.63 -5.06 23.98
C PRO A 367 15.91 -5.78 24.39
N ALA A 368 16.46 -6.61 23.51
CA ALA A 368 17.67 -7.38 23.75
C ALA A 368 18.51 -7.48 22.48
N GLN A 369 19.81 -7.80 22.66
CA GLN A 369 20.72 -8.07 21.55
C GLN A 369 21.31 -9.48 21.73
N HIS A 370 21.12 -10.33 20.73
CA HIS A 370 21.63 -11.69 20.68
C HIS A 370 22.62 -11.82 19.50
N GLY A 371 23.89 -11.55 19.75
CA GLY A 371 24.90 -11.52 18.69
C GLY A 371 24.55 -10.47 17.62
N ARG A 372 24.30 -10.91 16.38
CA ARG A 372 23.88 -10.03 15.26
C ARG A 372 22.38 -9.77 15.22
N VAL A 373 21.59 -10.45 16.06
CA VAL A 373 20.13 -10.36 16.05
C VAL A 373 19.65 -9.42 17.14
N GLU A 374 18.92 -8.39 16.76
CA GLU A 374 18.19 -7.50 17.65
C GLU A 374 16.82 -8.12 17.99
N VAL A 375 16.37 -7.99 19.23
CA VAL A 375 14.98 -8.28 19.64
C VAL A 375 14.34 -6.96 20.04
N ALA A 376 13.35 -6.52 19.25
CA ALA A 376 12.71 -5.23 19.39
C ALA A 376 11.19 -5.36 19.59
N SER A 377 10.60 -4.41 20.31
CA SER A 377 9.13 -4.33 20.39
C SER A 377 8.54 -3.92 19.04
N ALA A 378 7.41 -4.51 18.68
CA ALA A 378 6.81 -4.30 17.37
C ALA A 378 6.40 -2.83 17.14
N ASP A 379 5.84 -2.19 18.13
CA ASP A 379 5.39 -0.81 18.07
C ASP A 379 6.54 0.19 17.82
N GLU A 380 7.59 0.14 18.62
CA GLU A 380 8.76 1.03 18.48
C GLU A 380 9.54 0.74 17.19
N TRP A 381 9.70 -0.54 16.84
CA TRP A 381 10.40 -0.90 15.61
C TRP A 381 9.67 -0.42 14.37
N LEU A 382 8.33 -0.60 14.33
CA LEU A 382 7.49 -0.13 13.23
C LEU A 382 7.44 1.40 13.14
N ALA A 383 7.47 2.10 14.28
CA ALA A 383 7.58 3.57 14.32
C ALA A 383 8.89 4.08 13.70
N GLY A 384 9.96 3.29 13.73
CA GLY A 384 11.26 3.60 13.12
C GLY A 384 11.33 3.42 11.60
N LEU A 385 10.32 2.86 10.94
CA LEU A 385 10.29 2.70 9.48
C LEU A 385 10.13 4.05 8.76
N ALA A 386 10.59 4.13 7.49
CA ALA A 386 10.65 5.39 6.74
C ALA A 386 9.29 6.02 6.38
N ALA A 387 8.19 5.30 6.52
CA ALA A 387 6.87 5.79 6.15
C ALA A 387 5.74 5.17 6.98
#